data_b8f21c4c1aa73ec7df37a306b726453d
#
_entry.id   b8f21c4c1aa73ec7df37a306b726453d
#
_cell.length_a   1.000
_cell.length_b   1.000
_cell.length_c   1.000
_cell.angle_alpha   90.00
_cell.angle_beta   90.00
_cell.angle_gamma   90.00
#
_symmetry.space_group_name_H-M   'P 1'
#
loop_
_entity.id
_entity.type
_entity.pdbx_description
1 polymer ?
#
loop_
_entity_poly.entity_id
_entity_poly.type
_entity_poly.pdbx_seq_one_letter_code
_entity_poly.pdbx_strand_id
1 'polypeptide(L)'
;DLSSRRQTDCHPTMNPSSWHALQQTIQRMLDDAVAAGEETGCQFAVVADGRLVVDACAGATGNADGARVDSRTLFPVFSAGKGVMTTAFLRLVERGLVGLDQRVGEIWPAFACNGKEETTVRHILRHRSGVCTRTPYDHIEQIADWDTMCARVAAARPDFPPGRATRYQTINFTWLLGELAQRIAGKPLPRILEEEVYKPAGLHNLFFGVPYCDLPRVARLTRGPDLPPVP
;
A
#
# COMPACT_ATOMS: atom_id res chain seq x y z
N ASP A 1 -7.47 -1.90 39.53
CA ASP A 1 -8.62 -2.77 39.23
C ASP A 1 -9.30 -2.30 37.93
N LEU A 2 -8.81 -2.79 36.79
CA LEU A 2 -9.29 -2.46 35.42
C LEU A 2 -9.95 -3.69 34.74
N SER A 3 -10.46 -4.64 35.55
CA SER A 3 -10.90 -5.96 35.06
C SER A 3 -12.42 -6.12 34.85
N SER A 4 -13.22 -5.06 34.75
CA SER A 4 -14.68 -5.23 34.64
C SER A 4 -15.41 -4.23 33.74
N ARG A 5 -14.91 -4.01 32.53
CA ARG A 5 -15.78 -3.49 31.45
C ARG A 5 -15.82 -4.49 30.32
N ARG A 6 -16.63 -5.53 30.46
CA ARG A 6 -17.18 -6.24 29.32
C ARG A 6 -18.11 -5.27 28.62
N GLN A 7 -17.60 -4.64 27.58
CA GLN A 7 -18.41 -3.95 26.61
C GLN A 7 -19.22 -5.02 25.90
N THR A 8 -20.50 -5.13 26.24
CA THR A 8 -21.47 -5.86 25.43
C THR A 8 -21.71 -5.02 24.19
N ASP A 9 -20.82 -5.13 23.21
CA ASP A 9 -21.03 -4.58 21.88
C ASP A 9 -22.18 -5.31 21.25
N CYS A 10 -23.37 -4.71 21.40
CA CYS A 10 -24.58 -5.11 20.68
C CYS A 10 -24.43 -4.62 19.23
N HIS A 11 -23.50 -5.24 18.46
CA HIS A 11 -23.53 -5.11 17.02
C HIS A 11 -24.75 -5.88 16.53
N PRO A 12 -25.68 -5.23 15.82
CA PRO A 12 -26.77 -5.95 15.19
C PRO A 12 -26.17 -6.96 14.22
N THR A 13 -26.25 -8.23 14.56
CA THR A 13 -25.84 -9.30 13.65
C THR A 13 -26.80 -9.27 12.47
N MET A 14 -26.33 -8.74 11.35
CA MET A 14 -27.12 -8.76 10.12
C MET A 14 -27.39 -10.23 9.74
N ASN A 15 -28.64 -10.53 9.45
CA ASN A 15 -29.03 -11.87 9.05
C ASN A 15 -28.59 -12.19 7.60
N PRO A 16 -28.53 -13.47 7.20
CA PRO A 16 -28.10 -13.86 5.85
C PRO A 16 -28.89 -13.18 4.71
N SER A 17 -30.19 -12.90 4.90
CA SER A 17 -31.01 -12.22 3.88
C SER A 17 -30.58 -10.76 3.69
N SER A 18 -30.13 -10.08 4.76
CA SER A 18 -29.61 -8.72 4.69
C SER A 18 -28.27 -8.66 3.93
N TRP A 19 -27.41 -9.65 4.10
CA TRP A 19 -26.15 -9.75 3.35
C TRP A 19 -26.38 -9.99 1.86
N HIS A 20 -27.35 -10.85 1.53
CA HIS A 20 -27.73 -11.08 0.14
C HIS A 20 -28.27 -9.81 -0.53
N ALA A 21 -29.14 -9.05 0.17
CA ALA A 21 -29.64 -7.77 -0.32
C ALA A 21 -28.51 -6.75 -0.51
N LEU A 22 -27.53 -6.71 0.41
CA LEU A 22 -26.35 -5.85 0.27
C LEU A 22 -25.52 -6.25 -0.95
N GLN A 23 -25.23 -7.54 -1.14
CA GLN A 23 -24.51 -8.05 -2.31
C GLN A 23 -25.19 -7.59 -3.62
N GLN A 24 -26.51 -7.77 -3.72
CA GLN A 24 -27.28 -7.35 -4.91
C GLN A 24 -27.25 -5.84 -5.11
N THR A 25 -27.30 -5.06 -4.03
CA THR A 25 -27.27 -3.60 -4.11
C THR A 25 -25.91 -3.13 -4.61
N ILE A 26 -24.83 -3.64 -4.03
CA ILE A 26 -23.46 -3.29 -4.45
C ILE A 26 -23.23 -3.73 -5.91
N GLN A 27 -23.63 -4.95 -6.29
CA GLN A 27 -23.47 -5.40 -7.68
C GLN A 27 -24.14 -4.44 -8.67
N ARG A 28 -25.40 -4.05 -8.41
CA ARG A 28 -26.12 -3.07 -9.25
C ARG A 28 -25.39 -1.74 -9.33
N MET A 29 -24.89 -1.21 -8.19
CA MET A 29 -24.13 0.06 -8.19
C MET A 29 -22.89 -0.01 -9.08
N LEU A 30 -22.16 -1.13 -9.04
CA LEU A 30 -21.00 -1.32 -9.91
C LEU A 30 -21.40 -1.44 -11.38
N ASP A 31 -22.46 -2.20 -11.68
CA ASP A 31 -22.97 -2.36 -13.05
C ASP A 31 -23.45 -1.03 -13.61
N ASP A 32 -24.14 -0.22 -12.82
CA ASP A 32 -24.64 1.12 -13.20
C ASP A 32 -23.48 2.09 -13.47
N ALA A 33 -22.42 2.09 -12.63
CA ALA A 33 -21.24 2.93 -12.82
C ALA A 33 -20.51 2.57 -14.14
N VAL A 34 -20.40 1.27 -14.44
CA VAL A 34 -19.81 0.82 -15.70
C VAL A 34 -20.72 1.19 -16.89
N ALA A 35 -22.03 1.01 -16.77
CA ALA A 35 -22.97 1.35 -17.84
C ALA A 35 -23.03 2.85 -18.12
N ALA A 36 -22.83 3.68 -17.08
CA ALA A 36 -22.72 5.13 -17.21
C ALA A 36 -21.36 5.61 -17.79
N GLY A 37 -20.38 4.71 -17.92
CA GLY A 37 -19.02 5.04 -18.36
C GLY A 37 -18.17 5.76 -17.31
N GLU A 38 -18.62 5.77 -16.05
CA GLU A 38 -17.87 6.34 -14.92
C GLU A 38 -16.66 5.46 -14.57
N GLU A 39 -16.81 4.13 -14.70
CA GLU A 39 -15.77 3.14 -14.49
C GLU A 39 -15.62 2.21 -15.69
N THR A 40 -14.38 1.84 -16.02
CA THR A 40 -14.10 0.79 -17.03
C THR A 40 -14.32 -0.59 -16.43
N GLY A 41 -13.87 -0.78 -15.22
CA GLY A 41 -14.04 -2.01 -14.45
C GLY A 41 -13.62 -1.81 -13.00
N CYS A 42 -14.28 -2.52 -12.11
CA CYS A 42 -14.10 -2.37 -10.67
C CYS A 42 -14.37 -3.66 -9.90
N GLN A 43 -13.84 -3.71 -8.68
CA GLN A 43 -14.08 -4.77 -7.70
C GLN A 43 -14.44 -4.15 -6.36
N PHE A 44 -15.30 -4.83 -5.61
CA PHE A 44 -15.67 -4.45 -4.26
C PHE A 44 -15.91 -5.67 -3.39
N ALA A 45 -15.29 -5.71 -2.21
CA ALA A 45 -15.46 -6.80 -1.27
C ALA A 45 -15.74 -6.28 0.15
N VAL A 46 -16.58 -6.99 0.88
CA VAL A 46 -16.83 -6.74 2.30
C VAL A 46 -16.63 -8.01 3.08
N VAL A 47 -15.82 -7.90 4.12
CA VAL A 47 -15.65 -8.95 5.13
C VAL A 47 -16.30 -8.48 6.42
N ALA A 48 -17.20 -9.28 6.97
CA ALA A 48 -17.82 -9.04 8.27
C ALA A 48 -17.72 -10.31 9.12
N ASP A 49 -17.30 -10.16 10.37
CA ASP A 49 -17.10 -11.27 11.31
C ASP A 49 -16.25 -12.42 10.72
N GLY A 50 -15.19 -12.07 9.98
CA GLY A 50 -14.29 -13.03 9.34
C GLY A 50 -14.88 -13.75 8.12
N ARG A 51 -16.04 -13.34 7.62
CA ARG A 51 -16.70 -13.93 6.44
C ARG A 51 -16.78 -12.92 5.31
N LEU A 52 -16.49 -13.36 4.09
CA LEU A 52 -16.74 -12.59 2.88
C LEU A 52 -18.26 -12.52 2.67
N VAL A 53 -18.85 -11.35 2.80
CA VAL A 53 -20.30 -11.12 2.72
C VAL A 53 -20.72 -10.36 1.46
N VAL A 54 -19.78 -9.67 0.84
CA VAL A 54 -19.92 -9.08 -0.51
C VAL A 54 -18.67 -9.41 -1.29
N ASP A 55 -18.84 -9.94 -2.50
CA ASP A 55 -17.80 -10.12 -3.52
C ASP A 55 -18.44 -9.73 -4.86
N ALA A 56 -18.17 -8.51 -5.31
CA ALA A 56 -18.79 -7.92 -6.47
C ALA A 56 -17.72 -7.38 -7.43
N CYS A 57 -17.95 -7.60 -8.71
CA CYS A 57 -17.12 -7.07 -9.78
C CYS A 57 -17.95 -6.73 -11.01
N ALA A 58 -17.50 -5.72 -11.77
CA ALA A 58 -18.18 -5.28 -12.97
C ALA A 58 -17.18 -4.78 -14.02
N GLY A 59 -17.62 -4.72 -15.28
CA GLY A 59 -16.89 -4.12 -16.36
C GLY A 59 -15.78 -4.97 -16.96
N ALA A 60 -14.80 -4.30 -17.55
CA ALA A 60 -13.68 -4.90 -18.27
C ALA A 60 -12.34 -4.48 -17.68
N THR A 61 -11.30 -5.31 -17.90
CA THR A 61 -9.93 -5.04 -17.42
C THR A 61 -9.25 -3.87 -18.11
N GLY A 62 -9.84 -3.37 -19.21
CA GLY A 62 -9.22 -2.36 -20.06
C GLY A 62 -8.07 -2.89 -20.93
N ASN A 63 -7.80 -4.20 -20.90
CA ASN A 63 -6.81 -4.86 -21.73
C ASN A 63 -7.34 -5.05 -23.17
N ALA A 64 -6.41 -5.23 -24.12
CA ALA A 64 -6.74 -5.34 -25.54
C ALA A 64 -7.60 -6.58 -25.89
N ASP A 65 -7.58 -7.60 -25.05
CA ASP A 65 -8.37 -8.84 -25.19
C ASP A 65 -9.85 -8.66 -24.79
N GLY A 66 -10.21 -7.51 -24.21
CA GLY A 66 -11.57 -7.23 -23.73
C GLY A 66 -12.01 -8.08 -22.56
N ALA A 67 -11.07 -8.69 -21.82
CA ALA A 67 -11.37 -9.55 -20.69
C ALA A 67 -12.25 -8.82 -19.65
N ARG A 68 -13.20 -9.53 -19.07
CA ARG A 68 -14.04 -8.98 -17.99
C ARG A 68 -13.29 -9.01 -16.67
N VAL A 69 -13.63 -8.07 -15.82
CA VAL A 69 -13.20 -8.09 -14.42
C VAL A 69 -13.86 -9.27 -13.69
N ASP A 70 -13.07 -10.01 -12.96
CA ASP A 70 -13.50 -11.09 -12.06
C ASP A 70 -12.79 -10.97 -10.71
N SER A 71 -13.09 -11.86 -9.76
CA SER A 71 -12.47 -11.88 -8.42
C SER A 71 -10.96 -12.15 -8.41
N ARG A 72 -10.37 -12.53 -9.54
CA ARG A 72 -8.95 -12.80 -9.71
C ARG A 72 -8.21 -11.68 -10.44
N THR A 73 -8.91 -10.68 -10.93
CA THR A 73 -8.32 -9.52 -11.59
C THR A 73 -7.46 -8.74 -10.59
N LEU A 74 -6.28 -8.32 -10.99
CA LEU A 74 -5.35 -7.56 -10.18
C LEU A 74 -5.44 -6.08 -10.54
N PHE A 75 -5.64 -5.23 -9.56
CA PHE A 75 -5.68 -3.77 -9.74
C PHE A 75 -4.43 -3.10 -9.16
N PRO A 76 -3.83 -2.12 -9.85
CA PRO A 76 -2.81 -1.27 -9.25
C PRO A 76 -3.43 -0.43 -8.14
N VAL A 77 -3.01 -0.66 -6.89
CA VAL A 77 -3.60 0.00 -5.70
C VAL A 77 -2.76 1.16 -5.17
N PHE A 78 -1.67 1.50 -5.85
CA PHE A 78 -0.80 2.62 -5.50
C PHE A 78 -0.50 2.73 -4.00
N SER A 79 -0.86 3.89 -3.41
CA SER A 79 -0.52 4.22 -2.02
C SER A 79 -1.24 3.37 -0.96
N ALA A 80 -2.26 2.60 -1.31
CA ALA A 80 -2.78 1.58 -0.40
C ALA A 80 -1.70 0.54 -0.03
N GLY A 81 -0.75 0.28 -0.93
CA GLY A 81 0.41 -0.57 -0.67
C GLY A 81 1.31 -0.10 0.49
N LYS A 82 1.28 1.20 0.86
CA LYS A 82 2.01 1.69 2.03
C LYS A 82 1.54 1.03 3.34
N GLY A 83 0.24 0.73 3.43
CA GLY A 83 -0.29 -0.01 4.58
C GLY A 83 0.32 -1.40 4.69
N VAL A 84 0.46 -2.10 3.58
CA VAL A 84 1.10 -3.43 3.52
C VAL A 84 2.56 -3.36 3.93
N MET A 85 3.32 -2.42 3.39
CA MET A 85 4.73 -2.20 3.76
C MET A 85 4.88 -1.84 5.24
N THR A 86 4.00 -0.97 5.75
CA THR A 86 3.98 -0.59 7.17
C THR A 86 3.71 -1.80 8.05
N THR A 87 2.75 -2.66 7.67
CA THR A 87 2.45 -3.88 8.40
C THR A 87 3.67 -4.79 8.47
N ALA A 88 4.34 -5.05 7.34
CA ALA A 88 5.57 -5.84 7.31
C ALA A 88 6.65 -5.23 8.22
N PHE A 89 6.85 -3.92 8.16
CA PHE A 89 7.83 -3.24 8.98
C PHE A 89 7.49 -3.32 10.48
N LEU A 90 6.23 -3.15 10.86
CA LEU A 90 5.79 -3.28 12.26
C LEU A 90 5.95 -4.71 12.79
N ARG A 91 5.90 -5.73 11.93
CA ARG A 91 6.26 -7.10 12.31
C ARG A 91 7.73 -7.21 12.70
N LEU A 92 8.63 -6.50 12.00
CA LEU A 92 10.05 -6.44 12.40
C LEU A 92 10.23 -5.74 13.75
N VAL A 93 9.43 -4.68 14.01
CA VAL A 93 9.40 -4.00 15.32
C VAL A 93 8.90 -4.95 16.41
N GLU A 94 7.79 -5.65 16.18
CA GLU A 94 7.20 -6.61 17.12
C GLU A 94 8.19 -7.73 17.51
N ARG A 95 9.03 -8.15 16.54
CA ARG A 95 10.11 -9.12 16.76
C ARG A 95 11.34 -8.55 17.45
N GLY A 96 11.32 -7.27 17.81
CA GLY A 96 12.42 -6.60 18.50
C GLY A 96 13.65 -6.34 17.63
N LEU A 97 13.53 -6.44 16.30
CA LEU A 97 14.67 -6.24 15.37
C LEU A 97 14.99 -4.75 15.17
N VAL A 98 14.07 -3.87 15.47
CA VAL A 98 14.22 -2.41 15.36
C VAL A 98 13.27 -1.70 16.31
N GLY A 99 13.70 -0.56 16.86
CA GLY A 99 12.88 0.32 17.69
C GLY A 99 12.24 1.44 16.88
N LEU A 100 11.01 1.84 17.24
CA LEU A 100 10.34 2.96 16.57
C LEU A 100 11.10 4.29 16.73
N ASP A 101 11.76 4.50 17.87
CA ASP A 101 12.52 5.70 18.15
C ASP A 101 14.01 5.57 17.83
N GLN A 102 14.41 4.43 17.28
CA GLN A 102 15.76 4.21 16.77
C GLN A 102 16.06 5.18 15.62
N ARG A 103 17.26 5.76 15.61
CA ARG A 103 17.70 6.66 14.53
C ARG A 103 17.92 5.89 13.25
N VAL A 104 17.41 6.44 12.16
CA VAL A 104 17.61 5.87 10.81
C VAL A 104 19.08 5.72 10.47
N GLY A 105 19.91 6.68 10.87
CA GLY A 105 21.35 6.65 10.63
C GLY A 105 22.10 5.46 11.26
N GLU A 106 21.57 4.85 12.33
CA GLU A 106 22.14 3.65 12.93
C GLU A 106 21.94 2.41 12.05
N ILE A 107 20.90 2.40 11.22
CA ILE A 107 20.56 1.31 10.29
C ILE A 107 21.08 1.62 8.89
N TRP A 108 20.99 2.87 8.49
CA TRP A 108 21.36 3.38 7.18
C TRP A 108 22.25 4.62 7.31
N PRO A 109 23.58 4.43 7.55
CA PRO A 109 24.50 5.54 7.83
C PRO A 109 24.53 6.63 6.76
N ALA A 110 24.43 6.26 5.47
CA ALA A 110 24.40 7.22 4.36
C ALA A 110 23.19 8.18 4.40
N PHE A 111 22.12 7.82 5.10
CA PHE A 111 20.97 8.70 5.27
C PHE A 111 21.21 9.83 6.29
N ALA A 112 22.09 9.62 7.27
CA ALA A 112 22.37 10.56 8.36
C ALA A 112 23.25 11.73 7.88
N CYS A 113 22.73 12.52 6.95
CA CYS A 113 23.41 13.68 6.41
C CYS A 113 22.41 14.79 6.07
N ASN A 114 22.92 15.97 5.77
CA ASN A 114 22.15 17.11 5.29
C ASN A 114 21.01 17.57 6.24
N GLY A 115 21.14 17.36 7.56
CA GLY A 115 20.15 17.74 8.57
C GLY A 115 19.11 16.65 8.86
N LYS A 116 19.40 15.38 8.51
CA LYS A 116 18.55 14.21 8.78
C LYS A 116 19.06 13.31 9.91
N GLU A 117 20.12 13.70 10.60
CA GLU A 117 20.84 12.89 11.60
C GLU A 117 19.91 12.42 12.73
N GLU A 118 18.92 13.25 13.11
CA GLU A 118 17.94 12.96 14.17
C GLU A 118 16.65 12.28 13.65
N THR A 119 16.62 11.85 12.39
CA THR A 119 15.46 11.15 11.86
C THR A 119 15.33 9.79 12.52
N THR A 120 14.14 9.51 13.09
CA THR A 120 13.81 8.19 13.64
C THR A 120 12.92 7.40 12.69
N VAL A 121 12.82 6.09 12.92
CA VAL A 121 11.87 5.20 12.24
C VAL A 121 10.44 5.74 12.37
N ARG A 122 10.06 6.20 13.55
CA ARG A 122 8.75 6.81 13.82
C ARG A 122 8.49 8.03 12.94
N HIS A 123 9.50 8.86 12.67
CA HIS A 123 9.37 10.02 11.79
C HIS A 123 9.02 9.60 10.36
N ILE A 124 9.60 8.52 9.84
CA ILE A 124 9.26 7.99 8.51
C ILE A 124 7.83 7.47 8.49
N LEU A 125 7.46 6.58 9.43
CA LEU A 125 6.12 5.98 9.51
C LEU A 125 5.00 7.02 9.62
N ARG A 126 5.28 8.17 10.24
CA ARG A 126 4.32 9.27 10.44
C ARG A 126 4.42 10.39 9.39
N HIS A 127 5.16 10.18 8.31
CA HIS A 127 5.41 11.21 7.29
C HIS A 127 6.02 12.50 7.85
N ARG A 128 6.93 12.37 8.82
CA ARG A 128 7.60 13.48 9.53
C ARG A 128 9.12 13.51 9.36
N SER A 129 9.66 12.75 8.42
CA SER A 129 11.11 12.72 8.18
C SER A 129 11.67 14.00 7.55
N GLY A 130 10.79 14.80 6.95
CA GLY A 130 11.19 15.95 6.13
C GLY A 130 11.56 15.60 4.68
N VAL A 131 11.81 14.33 4.35
CA VAL A 131 12.12 13.89 2.97
C VAL A 131 10.82 13.65 2.20
N CYS A 132 10.10 14.73 1.90
CA CYS A 132 8.75 14.68 1.35
C CYS A 132 8.68 15.07 -0.11
N THR A 133 9.50 16.05 -0.53
CA THR A 133 9.60 16.43 -1.93
C THR A 133 10.04 15.23 -2.75
N ARG A 134 9.32 14.97 -3.84
CA ARG A 134 9.61 13.84 -4.73
C ARG A 134 11.06 13.87 -5.16
N THR A 135 11.75 12.76 -4.93
CA THR A 135 13.12 12.60 -5.42
C THR A 135 13.11 12.61 -6.95
N PRO A 136 13.88 13.51 -7.58
CA PRO A 136 13.88 13.65 -9.02
C PRO A 136 14.41 12.39 -9.72
N TYR A 137 13.83 12.09 -10.88
CA TYR A 137 14.31 11.11 -11.83
C TYR A 137 14.10 11.66 -13.25
N ASP A 138 14.97 11.28 -14.16
CA ASP A 138 14.94 11.77 -15.53
C ASP A 138 14.00 10.92 -16.40
N HIS A 139 13.94 9.62 -16.13
CA HIS A 139 13.10 8.66 -16.86
C HIS A 139 12.36 7.76 -15.86
N ILE A 140 11.14 7.36 -16.23
CA ILE A 140 10.25 6.57 -15.36
C ILE A 140 10.89 5.22 -14.94
N GLU A 141 11.72 4.64 -15.79
CA GLU A 141 12.41 3.38 -15.56
C GLU A 141 13.37 3.46 -14.36
N GLN A 142 13.92 4.67 -14.07
CA GLN A 142 14.80 4.88 -12.91
C GLN A 142 14.09 4.62 -11.57
N ILE A 143 12.76 4.70 -11.52
CA ILE A 143 11.99 4.37 -10.32
C ILE A 143 12.19 2.91 -9.93
N ALA A 144 12.44 2.03 -10.91
CA ALA A 144 12.69 0.61 -10.66
C ALA A 144 14.14 0.32 -10.24
N ASP A 145 15.08 1.26 -10.46
CA ASP A 145 16.45 1.15 -9.98
C ASP A 145 16.51 1.49 -8.48
N TRP A 146 16.36 0.43 -7.67
CA TRP A 146 16.27 0.55 -6.21
C TRP A 146 17.47 1.25 -5.60
N ASP A 147 18.68 0.84 -5.97
CA ASP A 147 19.91 1.35 -5.38
C ASP A 147 20.13 2.82 -5.71
N THR A 148 19.92 3.20 -6.96
CA THR A 148 19.99 4.61 -7.40
C THR A 148 18.99 5.46 -6.66
N MET A 149 17.73 5.02 -6.56
CA MET A 149 16.71 5.82 -5.88
C MET A 149 16.95 5.90 -4.36
N CYS A 150 17.40 4.84 -3.72
CA CYS A 150 17.79 4.86 -2.32
C CYS A 150 18.98 5.81 -2.08
N ALA A 151 20.00 5.80 -2.93
CA ALA A 151 21.12 6.72 -2.83
C ALA A 151 20.67 8.19 -2.95
N ARG A 152 19.78 8.50 -3.91
CA ARG A 152 19.21 9.85 -4.08
C ARG A 152 18.37 10.29 -2.87
N VAL A 153 17.54 9.40 -2.33
CA VAL A 153 16.73 9.67 -1.12
C VAL A 153 17.63 9.89 0.10
N ALA A 154 18.71 9.10 0.23
CA ALA A 154 19.67 9.27 1.30
C ALA A 154 20.41 10.61 1.19
N ALA A 155 20.77 11.06 0.00
CA ALA A 155 21.45 12.33 -0.23
C ALA A 155 20.52 13.56 -0.19
N ALA A 156 19.21 13.37 -0.23
CA ALA A 156 18.23 14.47 -0.28
C ALA A 156 18.33 15.36 0.97
N ARG A 157 18.15 16.66 0.79
CA ARG A 157 17.93 17.60 1.89
C ARG A 157 16.48 17.52 2.34
N PRO A 158 16.19 17.53 3.65
CA PRO A 158 14.80 17.56 4.12
C PRO A 158 14.18 18.95 3.85
N ASP A 159 12.89 18.96 3.53
CA ASP A 159 12.09 20.19 3.35
C ASP A 159 11.92 20.96 4.68
N PHE A 160 12.01 20.25 5.79
CA PHE A 160 11.94 20.75 7.16
C PHE A 160 12.66 19.78 8.10
N PRO A 161 13.12 20.24 9.28
CA PRO A 161 13.76 19.37 10.26
C PRO A 161 12.87 18.17 10.64
N PRO A 162 13.44 16.96 10.80
CA PRO A 162 12.70 15.76 11.19
C PRO A 162 11.85 16.01 12.44
N GLY A 163 10.61 15.55 12.42
CA GLY A 163 9.66 15.71 13.52
C GLY A 163 8.95 17.07 13.59
N ARG A 164 9.38 18.10 12.84
CA ARG A 164 8.84 19.47 12.93
C ARG A 164 7.44 19.59 12.33
N ALA A 165 7.20 18.93 11.21
CA ALA A 165 5.93 18.98 10.48
C ALA A 165 5.53 17.58 9.96
N THR A 166 4.30 17.46 9.47
CA THR A 166 3.82 16.28 8.75
C THR A 166 3.55 16.68 7.31
N ARG A 167 4.17 15.99 6.35
CA ARG A 167 3.91 16.12 4.92
C ARG A 167 4.02 14.75 4.28
N TYR A 168 3.03 14.40 3.48
CA TYR A 168 2.96 13.11 2.83
C TYR A 168 4.17 12.82 1.94
N GLN A 169 4.86 11.71 2.21
CA GLN A 169 6.11 11.30 1.55
C GLN A 169 5.87 10.54 0.24
N THR A 170 4.80 10.80 -0.45
CA THR A 170 4.41 10.19 -1.73
C THR A 170 5.15 8.89 -2.08
N ILE A 171 6.03 8.89 -3.09
CA ILE A 171 6.79 7.72 -3.54
C ILE A 171 8.04 7.47 -2.67
N ASN A 172 8.63 8.52 -2.05
CA ASN A 172 9.82 8.38 -1.22
C ASN A 172 9.61 7.44 -0.03
N PHE A 173 8.37 7.33 0.46
CA PHE A 173 8.01 6.40 1.54
C PHE A 173 8.43 4.96 1.22
N THR A 174 8.28 4.55 -0.03
CA THR A 174 8.62 3.20 -0.47
C THR A 174 10.12 2.92 -0.31
N TRP A 175 10.97 3.83 -0.77
CA TRP A 175 12.42 3.68 -0.65
C TRP A 175 12.89 3.86 0.79
N LEU A 176 12.33 4.81 1.53
CA LEU A 176 12.68 5.03 2.93
C LEU A 176 12.38 3.80 3.80
N LEU A 177 11.13 3.35 3.79
CA LEU A 177 10.72 2.26 4.67
C LEU A 177 11.20 0.90 4.14
N GLY A 178 11.19 0.72 2.83
CA GLY A 178 11.62 -0.52 2.19
C GLY A 178 13.11 -0.78 2.37
N GLU A 179 13.96 0.24 2.20
CA GLU A 179 15.40 0.12 2.41
C GLU A 179 15.74 -0.19 3.87
N LEU A 180 15.08 0.47 4.82
CA LEU A 180 15.22 0.13 6.22
C LEU A 180 14.83 -1.32 6.49
N ALA A 181 13.70 -1.78 5.95
CA ALA A 181 13.26 -3.16 6.11
C ALA A 181 14.30 -4.14 5.57
N GLN A 182 14.85 -3.88 4.37
CA GLN A 182 15.87 -4.73 3.76
C GLN A 182 17.15 -4.79 4.61
N ARG A 183 17.63 -3.66 5.11
CA ARG A 183 18.83 -3.59 5.97
C ARG A 183 18.64 -4.32 7.29
N ILE A 184 17.48 -4.19 7.91
CA ILE A 184 17.15 -4.85 9.18
C ILE A 184 17.00 -6.36 9.00
N ALA A 185 16.27 -6.79 7.96
CA ALA A 185 15.99 -8.21 7.74
C ALA A 185 17.07 -8.96 6.97
N GLY A 186 18.00 -8.26 6.31
CA GLY A 186 19.00 -8.86 5.43
C GLY A 186 18.41 -9.57 4.21
N LYS A 187 17.24 -9.15 3.73
CA LYS A 187 16.48 -9.78 2.65
C LYS A 187 15.89 -8.73 1.71
N PRO A 188 15.65 -9.07 0.43
CA PRO A 188 14.92 -8.19 -0.48
C PRO A 188 13.49 -7.92 -0.01
N LEU A 189 12.99 -6.70 -0.25
CA LEU A 189 11.66 -6.27 0.18
C LEU A 189 10.52 -7.21 -0.23
N PRO A 190 10.45 -7.74 -1.47
CA PRO A 190 9.40 -8.70 -1.83
C PRO A 190 9.38 -9.94 -0.93
N ARG A 191 10.55 -10.42 -0.52
CA ARG A 191 10.67 -11.57 0.37
C ARG A 191 10.21 -11.26 1.79
N ILE A 192 10.49 -10.06 2.27
CA ILE A 192 10.02 -9.58 3.58
C ILE A 192 8.48 -9.50 3.57
N LEU A 193 7.89 -8.91 2.52
CA LEU A 193 6.44 -8.82 2.39
C LEU A 193 5.78 -10.21 2.33
N GLU A 194 6.39 -11.12 1.60
CA GLU A 194 5.92 -12.51 1.52
C GLU A 194 5.92 -13.19 2.89
N GLU A 195 7.02 -13.10 3.64
CA GLU A 195 7.19 -13.79 4.91
C GLU A 195 6.41 -13.14 6.06
N GLU A 196 6.36 -11.82 6.12
CA GLU A 196 5.78 -11.10 7.24
C GLU A 196 4.29 -10.77 7.04
N VAL A 197 3.78 -10.76 5.78
CA VAL A 197 2.39 -10.38 5.50
C VAL A 197 1.67 -11.44 4.67
N TYR A 198 2.16 -11.75 3.47
CA TYR A 198 1.35 -12.51 2.52
C TYR A 198 1.10 -13.94 2.99
N LYS A 199 2.14 -14.67 3.38
CA LYS A 199 2.01 -16.05 3.89
C LYS A 199 1.21 -16.14 5.18
N PRO A 200 1.51 -15.34 6.23
CA PRO A 200 0.74 -15.41 7.48
C PRO A 200 -0.75 -15.09 7.31
N ALA A 201 -1.09 -14.20 6.37
CA ALA A 201 -2.47 -13.80 6.10
C ALA A 201 -3.15 -14.61 4.99
N GLY A 202 -2.46 -15.60 4.38
CA GLY A 202 -3.01 -16.41 3.28
C GLY A 202 -3.31 -15.62 2.01
N LEU A 203 -2.56 -14.54 1.75
CA LEU A 203 -2.77 -13.65 0.60
C LEU A 203 -2.00 -14.17 -0.63
N HIS A 204 -2.72 -14.53 -1.67
CA HIS A 204 -2.14 -15.07 -2.91
C HIS A 204 -2.24 -14.12 -4.11
N ASN A 205 -3.03 -13.06 -4.00
CA ASN A 205 -3.31 -12.09 -5.06
C ASN A 205 -2.90 -10.66 -4.66
N LEU A 206 -1.87 -10.52 -3.85
CA LEU A 206 -1.30 -9.24 -3.46
C LEU A 206 0.20 -9.27 -3.74
N PHE A 207 0.69 -8.31 -4.53
CA PHE A 207 2.06 -8.30 -5.03
C PHE A 207 2.70 -6.91 -4.84
N PHE A 208 3.99 -6.92 -4.54
CA PHE A 208 4.89 -5.80 -4.73
C PHE A 208 5.83 -6.16 -5.88
N GLY A 209 5.44 -5.75 -7.10
CA GLY A 209 6.01 -6.27 -8.34
C GLY A 209 5.30 -7.57 -8.75
N VAL A 210 4.40 -7.48 -9.73
CA VAL A 210 3.62 -8.63 -10.22
C VAL A 210 4.53 -9.59 -11.00
N PRO A 211 4.50 -10.90 -10.72
CA PRO A 211 5.22 -11.89 -11.52
C PRO A 211 4.79 -11.85 -13.01
N TYR A 212 5.71 -12.13 -13.91
CA TYR A 212 5.44 -12.06 -15.35
C TYR A 212 4.25 -12.93 -15.78
N CYS A 213 4.10 -14.11 -15.17
CA CYS A 213 2.99 -15.02 -15.45
C CYS A 213 1.61 -14.46 -15.03
N ASP A 214 1.57 -13.51 -14.09
CA ASP A 214 0.34 -12.88 -13.59
C ASP A 214 0.01 -11.53 -14.28
N LEU A 215 0.92 -11.01 -15.12
CA LEU A 215 0.69 -9.76 -15.85
C LEU A 215 -0.61 -9.75 -16.67
N PRO A 216 -1.03 -10.84 -17.34
CA PRO A 216 -2.31 -10.86 -18.06
C PRO A 216 -3.55 -10.63 -17.17
N ARG A 217 -3.43 -10.83 -15.87
CA ARG A 217 -4.52 -10.60 -14.90
C ARG A 217 -4.59 -9.14 -14.43
N VAL A 218 -3.59 -8.32 -14.75
CA VAL A 218 -3.53 -6.94 -14.28
C VAL A 218 -4.45 -6.07 -15.12
N ALA A 219 -5.43 -5.42 -14.47
CA ALA A 219 -6.28 -4.45 -15.10
C ALA A 219 -5.46 -3.22 -15.53
N ARG A 220 -5.72 -2.74 -16.73
CA ARG A 220 -5.10 -1.53 -17.26
C ARG A 220 -5.79 -0.31 -16.63
N LEU A 221 -4.99 0.61 -16.13
CA LEU A 221 -5.50 1.91 -15.74
C LEU A 221 -5.93 2.67 -17.00
N THR A 222 -7.19 3.01 -17.05
CA THR A 222 -7.75 3.86 -18.08
C THR A 222 -7.95 5.27 -17.52
N ARG A 223 -7.97 6.23 -18.40
CA ARG A 223 -8.16 7.62 -18.05
C ARG A 223 -9.62 7.98 -18.24
N GLY A 224 -10.22 8.61 -17.22
CA GLY A 224 -11.54 9.21 -17.36
C GLY A 224 -11.55 10.32 -18.44
N PRO A 225 -12.66 10.49 -19.17
CA PRO A 225 -12.75 11.44 -20.27
C PRO A 225 -12.48 12.89 -19.86
N ASP A 226 -12.76 13.24 -18.62
CA ASP A 226 -12.70 14.63 -18.10
C ASP A 226 -11.36 15.01 -17.45
N LEU A 227 -10.38 14.09 -17.41
CA LEU A 227 -9.09 14.38 -16.81
C LEU A 227 -8.16 15.14 -17.79
N PRO A 228 -7.48 16.23 -17.35
CA PRO A 228 -6.56 16.97 -18.19
C PRO A 228 -5.38 16.08 -18.65
N PRO A 229 -4.72 16.36 -19.81
CA PRO A 229 -3.55 15.63 -20.26
C PRO A 229 -2.49 15.57 -19.15
N VAL A 230 -1.85 14.40 -18.97
CA VAL A 230 -0.65 14.32 -18.12
C VAL A 230 0.43 15.15 -18.78
N PRO A 231 1.04 16.12 -18.07
CA PRO A 231 2.11 16.94 -18.64
C PRO A 231 3.35 16.10 -18.96
#